data_58389d5b03a97f472698dbe95cd90691
#
_entry.id   58389d5b03a97f472698dbe95cd90691
#
_cell.length_a   1.000
_cell.length_b   1.000
_cell.length_c   1.000
_cell.angle_alpha   90.00
_cell.angle_beta   90.00
_cell.angle_gamma   90.00
#
_symmetry.space_group_name_H-M   'P 1'
#
loop_
_entity.id
_entity.type
_entity.pdbx_description
1 polymer ?
#
loop_
_entity_poly.entity_id
_entity_poly.type
_entity_poly.pdbx_seq_one_letter_code
_entity_poly.pdbx_strand_id
1 'polypeptide(L)'
;EFMESIVVDYCNYLDNGEVNEMAWFDHTTSDRLCFLSALIAHPIYVDFANSNKLLIEEIIFKHVTKIREFYDSKFWYNSNHGVFHALAILNICQFEPFSKSDYGLKKFGEKYLQISLKGIISIDDAFTLEQSMYYHQLAIGLLETIPDEMLEIASLETDVKKLIERM
;
A
#
# COMPACT_ATOMS: atom_id res chain seq x y z
N GLU A 1 8.00 16.27 -18.49
CA GLU A 1 7.52 17.64 -18.19
C GLU A 1 6.11 17.65 -17.58
N PHE A 2 5.05 17.11 -18.26
CA PHE A 2 3.67 17.18 -17.72
C PHE A 2 3.49 16.40 -16.42
N MET A 3 3.95 15.16 -16.34
CA MET A 3 3.87 14.33 -15.12
C MET A 3 4.71 14.93 -13.97
N GLU A 4 5.84 15.51 -14.30
CA GLU A 4 6.71 16.19 -13.36
C GLU A 4 6.03 17.40 -12.74
N SER A 5 5.36 18.23 -13.55
CA SER A 5 4.58 19.37 -13.04
C SER A 5 3.46 18.92 -12.09
N ILE A 6 2.74 17.84 -12.43
CA ILE A 6 1.70 17.29 -11.54
C ILE A 6 2.27 16.89 -10.18
N VAL A 7 3.42 16.21 -10.16
CA VAL A 7 4.06 15.80 -8.90
C VAL A 7 4.46 17.02 -8.07
N VAL A 8 5.11 18.00 -8.69
CA VAL A 8 5.54 19.24 -8.00
C VAL A 8 4.32 20.04 -7.50
N ASP A 9 3.28 20.17 -8.30
CA ASP A 9 2.05 20.87 -7.89
C ASP A 9 1.34 20.16 -6.75
N TYR A 10 1.31 18.83 -6.77
CA TYR A 10 0.75 18.03 -5.69
C TYR A 10 1.57 18.19 -4.40
N CYS A 11 2.89 18.22 -4.50
CA CYS A 11 3.78 18.48 -3.38
C CYS A 11 3.49 19.82 -2.73
N ASN A 12 3.46 20.88 -3.55
CA ASN A 12 3.14 22.22 -3.10
C ASN A 12 1.75 22.31 -2.45
N TYR A 13 0.77 21.57 -3.00
CA TYR A 13 -0.56 21.48 -2.41
C TYR A 13 -0.54 20.86 -1.01
N LEU A 14 0.22 19.78 -0.81
CA LEU A 14 0.34 19.13 0.50
C LEU A 14 1.07 20.00 1.54
N ASP A 15 1.95 20.90 1.10
CA ASP A 15 2.74 21.76 1.99
C ASP A 15 2.01 23.02 2.43
N ASN A 16 1.06 23.50 1.64
CA ASN A 16 0.35 24.74 1.90
C ASN A 16 -0.72 24.68 3.02
N GLY A 17 -0.84 23.58 3.72
CA GLY A 17 -1.56 23.44 5.00
C GLY A 17 -3.09 23.42 4.93
N GLU A 18 -3.72 23.73 3.79
CA GLU A 18 -5.18 23.67 3.59
C GLU A 18 -5.59 22.44 2.77
N VAL A 19 -5.03 21.29 3.12
CA VAL A 19 -5.31 20.04 2.38
C VAL A 19 -6.71 19.55 2.72
N ASN A 20 -7.55 19.41 1.68
CA ASN A 20 -8.88 18.84 1.84
C ASN A 20 -8.78 17.40 2.40
N GLU A 21 -9.64 17.07 3.38
CA GLU A 21 -9.69 15.72 3.99
C GLU A 21 -9.79 14.61 2.94
N MET A 22 -10.47 14.86 1.81
CA MET A 22 -10.56 13.91 0.69
C MET A 22 -9.21 13.62 0.02
N ALA A 23 -8.22 14.51 0.15
CA ALA A 23 -6.87 14.23 -0.33
C ALA A 23 -6.21 13.07 0.42
N TRP A 24 -6.65 12.82 1.64
CA TRP A 24 -6.19 11.73 2.50
C TRP A 24 -7.19 10.58 2.62
N PHE A 25 -8.17 10.54 1.71
CA PHE A 25 -9.10 9.42 1.69
C PHE A 25 -8.32 8.11 1.41
N ASP A 26 -8.71 7.06 2.10
CA ASP A 26 -7.98 5.80 2.26
C ASP A 26 -7.35 5.22 0.98
N HIS A 27 -8.17 4.86 -0.02
CA HIS A 27 -7.66 4.34 -1.31
C HIS A 27 -6.73 5.32 -2.01
N THR A 28 -7.10 6.60 -2.04
CA THR A 28 -6.28 7.59 -2.72
C THR A 28 -4.91 7.76 -2.08
N THR A 29 -4.79 7.54 -0.79
CA THR A 29 -3.51 7.58 -0.07
C THR A 29 -2.61 6.43 -0.50
N SER A 30 -3.13 5.19 -0.56
CA SER A 30 -2.37 4.02 -1.01
C SER A 30 -2.06 4.06 -2.50
N ASP A 31 -3.01 4.46 -3.35
CA ASP A 31 -2.81 4.57 -4.80
C ASP A 31 -1.71 5.57 -5.15
N ARG A 32 -1.67 6.72 -4.47
CA ARG A 32 -0.62 7.71 -4.65
C ARG A 32 0.74 7.20 -4.19
N LEU A 33 0.79 6.47 -3.08
CA LEU A 33 2.05 5.86 -2.62
C LEU A 33 2.54 4.82 -3.63
N CYS A 34 1.67 4.00 -4.21
CA CYS A 34 2.00 3.08 -5.29
C CYS A 34 2.47 3.83 -6.55
N PHE A 35 1.81 4.94 -6.91
CA PHE A 35 2.23 5.78 -8.02
C PHE A 35 3.63 6.39 -7.79
N LEU A 36 3.91 6.90 -6.60
CA LEU A 36 5.24 7.44 -6.25
C LEU A 36 6.32 6.35 -6.31
N SER A 37 5.99 5.14 -5.88
CA SER A 37 6.89 3.98 -5.99
C SER A 37 7.20 3.66 -7.45
N ALA A 38 6.17 3.63 -8.31
CA ALA A 38 6.33 3.41 -9.75
C ALA A 38 7.14 4.54 -10.42
N LEU A 39 6.93 5.80 -10.01
CA LEU A 39 7.68 6.95 -10.51
C LEU A 39 9.19 6.81 -10.23
N ILE A 40 9.55 6.41 -9.00
CA ILE A 40 10.95 6.20 -8.62
C ILE A 40 11.59 5.05 -9.40
N ALA A 41 10.82 3.98 -9.64
CA ALA A 41 11.29 2.77 -10.31
C ALA A 41 11.45 2.92 -11.82
N HIS A 42 10.72 3.84 -12.44
CA HIS A 42 10.61 3.89 -13.90
C HIS A 42 11.79 4.60 -14.54
N PRO A 43 12.51 3.96 -15.49
CA PRO A 43 13.74 4.51 -16.08
C PRO A 43 13.58 5.89 -16.73
N ILE A 44 12.40 6.21 -17.26
CA ILE A 44 12.11 7.52 -17.91
C ILE A 44 12.10 8.66 -16.89
N TYR A 45 11.82 8.38 -15.61
CA TYR A 45 11.69 9.39 -14.57
C TYR A 45 12.90 9.44 -13.61
N VAL A 46 13.96 8.66 -13.87
CA VAL A 46 15.11 8.56 -12.97
C VAL A 46 15.79 9.91 -12.71
N ASP A 47 15.97 10.72 -13.75
CA ASP A 47 16.60 12.04 -13.63
C ASP A 47 15.71 13.01 -12.84
N PHE A 48 14.39 12.98 -13.09
CA PHE A 48 13.42 13.76 -12.33
C PHE A 48 13.40 13.32 -10.86
N ALA A 49 13.31 12.03 -10.59
CA ALA A 49 13.30 11.49 -9.23
C ALA A 49 14.57 11.85 -8.46
N ASN A 50 15.73 11.77 -9.10
CA ASN A 50 17.00 12.16 -8.50
C ASN A 50 17.08 13.68 -8.21
N SER A 51 16.63 14.50 -9.15
CA SER A 51 16.62 15.97 -9.01
C SER A 51 15.66 16.47 -7.93
N ASN A 52 14.58 15.72 -7.66
CA ASN A 52 13.53 16.08 -6.69
C ASN A 52 13.49 15.10 -5.50
N LYS A 53 14.57 14.39 -5.22
CA LYS A 53 14.62 13.30 -4.26
C LYS A 53 14.06 13.67 -2.89
N LEU A 54 14.51 14.77 -2.31
CA LEU A 54 14.06 15.20 -0.98
C LEU A 54 12.55 15.49 -0.93
N LEU A 55 12.04 16.11 -1.98
CA LEU A 55 10.61 16.41 -2.11
C LEU A 55 9.78 15.13 -2.19
N ILE A 56 10.20 14.19 -3.03
CA ILE A 56 9.52 12.90 -3.20
C ILE A 56 9.55 12.09 -1.89
N GLU A 57 10.70 12.04 -1.22
CA GLU A 57 10.85 11.37 0.07
C GLU A 57 9.92 11.98 1.13
N GLU A 58 9.83 13.29 1.21
CA GLU A 58 8.94 13.98 2.14
C GLU A 58 7.47 13.62 1.92
N ILE A 59 7.03 13.58 0.66
CA ILE A 59 5.66 13.20 0.32
C ILE A 59 5.39 11.74 0.69
N ILE A 60 6.31 10.85 0.37
CA ILE A 60 6.20 9.45 0.75
C ILE A 60 6.05 9.33 2.26
N PHE A 61 6.84 10.06 3.05
CA PHE A 61 6.72 10.07 4.50
C PHE A 61 5.34 10.56 4.99
N LYS A 62 4.78 11.59 4.35
CA LYS A 62 3.41 12.06 4.67
C LYS A 62 2.37 10.96 4.43
N HIS A 63 2.46 10.25 3.29
CA HIS A 63 1.55 9.14 2.98
C HIS A 63 1.73 7.95 3.93
N VAL A 64 2.98 7.58 4.23
CA VAL A 64 3.29 6.52 5.20
C VAL A 64 2.73 6.85 6.58
N THR A 65 2.88 8.11 7.02
CA THR A 65 2.34 8.58 8.29
C THR A 65 0.83 8.44 8.31
N LYS A 66 0.16 8.84 7.23
CA LYS A 66 -1.30 8.74 7.11
C LYS A 66 -1.79 7.28 7.14
N ILE A 67 -1.09 6.38 6.45
CA ILE A 67 -1.40 4.94 6.51
C ILE A 67 -1.19 4.38 7.92
N ARG A 68 -0.20 4.86 8.67
CA ARG A 68 -0.03 4.48 10.09
C ARG A 68 -1.19 4.97 10.96
N GLU A 69 -1.70 6.17 10.74
CA GLU A 69 -2.91 6.65 11.43
C GLU A 69 -4.12 5.74 11.13
N PHE A 70 -4.28 5.31 9.87
CA PHE A 70 -5.33 4.35 9.50
C PHE A 70 -5.16 3.01 10.22
N TYR A 71 -3.93 2.50 10.29
CA TYR A 71 -3.61 1.31 11.05
C TYR A 71 -3.95 1.46 12.53
N ASP A 72 -3.54 2.56 13.17
CA ASP A 72 -3.74 2.81 14.60
C ASP A 72 -5.23 2.97 14.94
N SER A 73 -6.03 3.49 14.01
CA SER A 73 -7.50 3.58 14.16
C SER A 73 -8.20 2.23 14.19
N LYS A 74 -7.55 1.17 13.66
CA LYS A 74 -8.09 -0.20 13.48
C LYS A 74 -9.34 -0.30 12.60
N PHE A 75 -9.81 0.80 12.06
CA PHE A 75 -11.06 0.86 11.30
C PHE A 75 -10.99 0.01 10.02
N TRP A 76 -9.83 -0.06 9.39
CA TRP A 76 -9.62 -0.72 8.11
C TRP A 76 -9.11 -2.17 8.20
N TYR A 77 -8.95 -2.73 9.41
CA TYR A 77 -8.39 -4.09 9.59
C TYR A 77 -9.22 -5.20 8.95
N ASN A 78 -10.54 -5.02 8.91
CA ASN A 78 -11.47 -6.02 8.41
C ASN A 78 -12.00 -5.65 7.02
N SER A 79 -11.18 -5.02 6.20
CA SER A 79 -11.55 -4.61 4.86
C SER A 79 -10.40 -4.77 3.87
N ASN A 80 -10.72 -4.83 2.59
CA ASN A 80 -9.73 -4.81 1.50
C ASN A 80 -8.84 -3.55 1.52
N HIS A 81 -9.33 -2.44 2.09
CA HIS A 81 -8.57 -1.20 2.23
C HIS A 81 -7.29 -1.40 3.05
N GLY A 82 -7.35 -2.16 4.15
CA GLY A 82 -6.17 -2.50 4.94
C GLY A 82 -5.14 -3.30 4.14
N VAL A 83 -5.58 -4.15 3.22
CA VAL A 83 -4.67 -4.88 2.30
C VAL A 83 -3.99 -3.91 1.35
N PHE A 84 -4.74 -2.99 0.71
CA PHE A 84 -4.16 -1.96 -0.18
C PHE A 84 -3.14 -1.07 0.55
N HIS A 85 -3.45 -0.64 1.77
CA HIS A 85 -2.52 0.13 2.59
C HIS A 85 -1.22 -0.64 2.87
N ALA A 86 -1.33 -1.91 3.26
CA ALA A 86 -0.18 -2.75 3.55
C ALA A 86 0.69 -2.98 2.30
N LEU A 87 0.06 -3.27 1.15
CA LEU A 87 0.76 -3.46 -0.12
C LEU A 87 1.48 -2.19 -0.57
N ALA A 88 0.87 -1.01 -0.40
CA ALA A 88 1.50 0.26 -0.73
C ALA A 88 2.76 0.51 0.12
N ILE A 89 2.73 0.17 1.41
CA ILE A 89 3.90 0.23 2.29
C ILE A 89 4.98 -0.77 1.84
N LEU A 90 4.61 -2.01 1.52
CA LEU A 90 5.57 -3.01 1.08
C LEU A 90 6.20 -2.66 -0.27
N ASN A 91 5.44 -2.06 -1.18
CA ASN A 91 5.96 -1.55 -2.45
C ASN A 91 7.05 -0.51 -2.25
N ILE A 92 6.82 0.51 -1.43
CA ILE A 92 7.83 1.55 -1.22
C ILE A 92 9.08 1.03 -0.51
N CYS A 93 8.96 -0.04 0.30
CA CYS A 93 10.10 -0.67 0.96
C CYS A 93 11.09 -1.35 -0.01
N GLN A 94 10.78 -1.46 -1.29
CA GLN A 94 11.71 -1.98 -2.30
C GLN A 94 12.74 -0.93 -2.74
N PHE A 95 12.53 0.35 -2.43
CA PHE A 95 13.35 1.47 -2.89
C PHE A 95 14.11 2.15 -1.74
N GLU A 96 15.33 2.62 -2.04
CA GLU A 96 16.10 3.46 -1.15
C GLU A 96 15.47 4.87 -1.04
N PRO A 97 15.44 5.49 0.18
CA PRO A 97 16.04 4.98 1.42
C PRO A 97 15.11 4.05 2.23
N PHE A 98 13.88 3.79 1.78
CA PHE A 98 12.82 3.11 2.53
C PHE A 98 13.08 1.61 2.70
N SER A 99 13.92 1.01 1.85
CA SER A 99 14.38 -0.38 1.97
C SER A 99 15.28 -0.61 3.19
N LYS A 100 15.89 0.46 3.73
CA LYS A 100 16.74 0.35 4.91
C LYS A 100 15.91 0.14 6.17
N SER A 101 16.36 -0.80 7.00
CA SER A 101 15.63 -1.30 8.17
C SER A 101 15.30 -0.27 9.26
N ASP A 102 15.94 0.91 9.24
CA ASP A 102 15.84 1.91 10.30
C ASP A 102 14.44 2.49 10.51
N TYR A 103 13.59 2.43 9.47
CA TYR A 103 12.22 2.94 9.58
C TYR A 103 11.20 1.90 10.08
N GLY A 104 11.57 0.62 10.15
CA GLY A 104 10.67 -0.46 10.54
C GLY A 104 9.46 -0.64 9.62
N LEU A 105 9.48 -0.01 8.43
CA LEU A 105 8.35 0.03 7.50
C LEU A 105 8.00 -1.35 6.95
N LYS A 106 9.01 -2.14 6.61
CA LYS A 106 8.78 -3.50 6.11
C LYS A 106 8.01 -4.34 7.13
N LYS A 107 8.49 -4.41 8.38
CA LYS A 107 7.78 -5.12 9.46
C LYS A 107 6.38 -4.58 9.72
N PHE A 108 6.20 -3.29 9.57
CA PHE A 108 4.90 -2.65 9.68
C PHE A 108 3.96 -3.13 8.56
N GLY A 109 4.39 -3.07 7.30
CA GLY A 109 3.62 -3.54 6.15
C GLY A 109 3.27 -5.03 6.23
N GLU A 110 4.24 -5.87 6.61
CA GLU A 110 4.03 -7.31 6.83
C GLU A 110 2.94 -7.57 7.88
N LYS A 111 3.06 -6.92 9.03
CA LYS A 111 2.08 -7.06 10.13
C LYS A 111 0.69 -6.57 9.71
N TYR A 112 0.63 -5.43 9.00
CA TYR A 112 -0.63 -4.88 8.53
C TYR A 112 -1.30 -5.81 7.51
N LEU A 113 -0.52 -6.36 6.57
CA LEU A 113 -1.01 -7.32 5.58
C LEU A 113 -1.59 -8.56 6.26
N GLN A 114 -0.87 -9.17 7.21
CA GLN A 114 -1.35 -10.33 7.97
C GLN A 114 -2.67 -10.06 8.68
N ILE A 115 -2.78 -8.93 9.35
CA ILE A 115 -4.00 -8.58 10.08
C ILE A 115 -5.16 -8.37 9.12
N SER A 116 -4.93 -7.62 8.03
CA SER A 116 -5.98 -7.29 7.07
C SER A 116 -6.47 -8.53 6.31
N LEU A 117 -5.58 -9.41 5.86
CA LEU A 117 -5.99 -10.66 5.20
C LEU A 117 -6.82 -11.55 6.13
N LYS A 118 -6.41 -11.72 7.39
CA LYS A 118 -7.20 -12.46 8.38
C LYS A 118 -8.53 -11.79 8.71
N GLY A 119 -8.61 -10.47 8.52
CA GLY A 119 -9.84 -9.70 8.74
C GLY A 119 -10.85 -9.79 7.60
N ILE A 120 -10.44 -10.18 6.39
CA ILE A 120 -11.33 -10.25 5.23
C ILE A 120 -11.66 -11.68 4.79
N ILE A 121 -10.83 -12.65 5.14
CA ILE A 121 -10.96 -14.04 4.67
C ILE A 121 -10.95 -15.00 5.86
N SER A 122 -11.96 -15.87 5.93
CA SER A 122 -11.92 -17.04 6.79
C SER A 122 -11.01 -18.09 6.17
N ILE A 123 -9.89 -18.39 6.84
CA ILE A 123 -8.93 -19.41 6.37
C ILE A 123 -9.57 -20.81 6.39
N ASP A 124 -10.44 -21.07 7.37
CA ASP A 124 -11.08 -22.37 7.53
C ASP A 124 -12.12 -22.66 6.44
N ASP A 125 -12.91 -21.66 6.10
CA ASP A 125 -14.02 -21.81 5.15
C ASP A 125 -13.60 -21.43 3.71
N ALA A 126 -12.45 -20.81 3.53
CA ALA A 126 -11.99 -20.20 2.27
C ALA A 126 -13.04 -19.26 1.66
N PHE A 127 -13.66 -18.43 2.50
CA PHE A 127 -14.71 -17.51 2.10
C PHE A 127 -14.50 -16.13 2.72
N THR A 128 -14.93 -15.08 2.02
CA THR A 128 -14.82 -13.72 2.54
C THR A 128 -15.82 -13.49 3.70
N LEU A 129 -15.37 -12.81 4.74
CA LEU A 129 -16.19 -12.50 5.90
C LEU A 129 -17.37 -11.58 5.57
N GLU A 130 -17.31 -10.83 4.49
CA GLU A 130 -18.41 -9.98 4.02
C GLU A 130 -19.57 -10.77 3.39
N GLN A 131 -19.40 -12.08 3.16
CA GLN A 131 -20.43 -13.01 2.67
C GLN A 131 -21.12 -12.60 1.35
N SER A 132 -20.49 -11.74 0.57
CA SER A 132 -20.97 -11.30 -0.73
C SER A 132 -20.18 -11.99 -1.85
N MET A 133 -20.86 -12.59 -2.81
CA MET A 133 -20.20 -13.20 -3.98
C MET A 133 -19.37 -12.20 -4.77
N TYR A 134 -19.78 -10.96 -4.84
CA TYR A 134 -19.02 -9.89 -5.49
C TYR A 134 -17.72 -9.61 -4.76
N TYR A 135 -17.76 -9.45 -3.43
CA TYR A 135 -16.55 -9.23 -2.62
C TYR A 135 -15.67 -10.47 -2.58
N HIS A 136 -16.25 -11.67 -2.67
CA HIS A 136 -15.49 -12.91 -2.77
C HIS A 136 -14.63 -12.93 -4.04
N GLN A 137 -15.21 -12.61 -5.20
CA GLN A 137 -14.47 -12.48 -6.46
C GLN A 137 -13.42 -11.36 -6.42
N LEU A 138 -13.75 -10.24 -5.79
CA LEU A 138 -12.79 -9.14 -5.58
C LEU A 138 -11.60 -9.59 -4.72
N ALA A 139 -11.85 -10.35 -3.65
CA ALA A 139 -10.81 -10.86 -2.78
C ALA A 139 -9.91 -11.87 -3.51
N ILE A 140 -10.47 -12.77 -4.33
CA ILE A 140 -9.68 -13.67 -5.17
C ILE A 140 -8.76 -12.85 -6.09
N GLY A 141 -9.32 -11.92 -6.86
CA GLY A 141 -8.54 -11.07 -7.77
C GLY A 141 -7.46 -10.28 -7.04
N LEU A 142 -7.74 -9.78 -5.83
CA LEU A 142 -6.75 -9.09 -5.01
C LEU A 142 -5.61 -10.04 -4.59
N LEU A 143 -5.95 -11.25 -4.11
CA LEU A 143 -4.95 -12.23 -3.69
C LEU A 143 -4.04 -12.67 -4.84
N GLU A 144 -4.62 -12.86 -6.04
CA GLU A 144 -3.87 -13.22 -7.25
C GLU A 144 -2.91 -12.12 -7.73
N THR A 145 -3.16 -10.86 -7.35
CA THR A 145 -2.28 -9.72 -7.70
C THR A 145 -1.15 -9.51 -6.70
N ILE A 146 -1.17 -10.16 -5.54
CA ILE A 146 -0.11 -10.03 -4.54
C ILE A 146 1.13 -10.81 -5.01
N PRO A 147 2.29 -10.16 -5.21
CA PRO A 147 3.50 -10.86 -5.59
C PRO A 147 3.89 -11.95 -4.57
N ASP A 148 4.36 -13.09 -5.05
CA ASP A 148 4.78 -14.22 -4.21
C ASP A 148 5.79 -13.79 -3.13
N GLU A 149 6.73 -12.92 -3.48
CA GLU A 149 7.73 -12.38 -2.54
C GLU A 149 7.09 -11.64 -1.36
N MET A 150 5.99 -10.94 -1.59
CA MET A 150 5.26 -10.25 -0.52
C MET A 150 4.50 -11.22 0.37
N LEU A 151 3.98 -12.31 -0.19
CA LEU A 151 3.33 -13.38 0.56
C LEU A 151 4.33 -14.18 1.39
N GLU A 152 5.52 -14.46 0.85
CA GLU A 152 6.63 -15.11 1.57
C GLU A 152 7.07 -14.26 2.77
N ILE A 153 7.28 -12.97 2.57
CA ILE A 153 7.63 -12.01 3.62
C ILE A 153 6.59 -12.00 4.74
N ALA A 154 5.32 -12.04 4.38
CA ALA A 154 4.21 -12.05 5.34
C ALA A 154 3.99 -13.42 6.00
N SER A 155 4.75 -14.45 5.61
CA SER A 155 4.55 -15.86 6.04
C SER A 155 3.15 -16.38 5.74
N LEU A 156 2.55 -15.92 4.65
CA LEU A 156 1.18 -16.26 4.24
C LEU A 156 1.13 -17.04 2.92
N GLU A 157 2.26 -17.27 2.25
CA GLU A 157 2.30 -17.90 0.92
C GLU A 157 1.53 -19.21 0.86
N THR A 158 1.82 -20.12 1.78
CA THR A 158 1.17 -21.44 1.80
C THR A 158 -0.32 -21.33 2.07
N ASP A 159 -0.73 -20.43 2.97
CA ASP A 159 -2.13 -20.28 3.35
C ASP A 159 -2.93 -19.60 2.24
N VAL A 160 -2.35 -18.58 1.59
CA VAL A 160 -3.01 -17.86 0.49
C VAL A 160 -3.13 -18.76 -0.75
N LYS A 161 -2.09 -19.50 -1.14
CA LYS A 161 -2.15 -20.42 -2.28
C LYS A 161 -3.22 -21.51 -2.08
N LYS A 162 -3.24 -22.15 -0.93
CA LYS A 162 -4.29 -23.12 -0.58
C LYS A 162 -5.67 -22.49 -0.54
N LEU A 163 -5.75 -21.22 -0.14
CA LEU A 163 -7.00 -20.49 -0.07
C LEU A 163 -7.55 -20.25 -1.48
N ILE A 164 -6.73 -19.72 -2.40
CA ILE A 164 -7.11 -19.50 -3.81
C ILE A 164 -7.59 -20.80 -4.47
N GLU A 165 -6.90 -21.92 -4.24
CA GLU A 165 -7.30 -23.23 -4.78
C GLU A 165 -8.67 -23.72 -4.27
N ARG A 166 -9.11 -23.25 -3.10
CA ARG A 166 -10.39 -23.64 -2.47
C ARG A 166 -11.52 -22.66 -2.77
N MET A 167 -11.22 -21.44 -3.18
CA MET A 167 -12.17 -20.39 -3.52
C MET A 167 -12.71 -20.55 -4.93
#